data_dc7c7cc36960cf09b1bc581845a67e33
#
_entry.id   dc7c7cc36960cf09b1bc581845a67e33
#
_cell.length_a   1.000
_cell.length_b   1.000
_cell.length_c   1.000
_cell.angle_alpha   90.00
_cell.angle_beta   90.00
_cell.angle_gamma   90.00
#
_symmetry.space_group_name_H-M   'P 1'
#
loop_
_entity.id
_entity.type
_entity.pdbx_description
1 polymer ?
#
loop_
_entity_poly.entity_id
_entity_poly.type
_entity_poly.pdbx_seq_one_letter_code
_entity_poly.pdbx_strand_id
1 'polypeptide(L)'
;MQFGDRVLYDNGSSNTLGVYLKEISSHEALVKLDDNPVKVVLPTDNLTFIKNMDNMDLAQALVVADYIAKEQYDGHYTLFGFSTGYRFCFGTLDKVSYHTTNLMPLGKTIEEAIKKAIDEKVDVDVILDMEDKMLR
;
A
#
# COMPACT_ATOMS: atom_id res chain seq x y z
N MET A 1 11.11 12.46 -6.90
CA MET A 1 10.05 11.43 -6.71
C MET A 1 10.33 10.65 -5.45
N GLN A 2 9.29 10.19 -4.81
CA GLN A 2 9.38 9.47 -3.54
C GLN A 2 8.61 8.16 -3.62
N PHE A 3 8.91 7.24 -2.71
CA PHE A 3 8.20 5.97 -2.59
C PHE A 3 6.68 6.20 -2.57
N GLY A 4 5.98 5.41 -3.37
CA GLY A 4 4.52 5.45 -3.46
C GLY A 4 3.96 6.47 -4.44
N ASP A 5 4.80 7.32 -5.02
CA ASP A 5 4.34 8.31 -6.00
C ASP A 5 3.72 7.62 -7.22
N ARG A 6 2.59 8.16 -7.65
CA ARG A 6 1.96 7.78 -8.92
C ARG A 6 2.72 8.43 -10.05
N VAL A 7 3.15 7.64 -11.02
CA VAL A 7 3.97 8.11 -12.14
C VAL A 7 3.42 7.62 -13.47
N LEU A 8 3.73 8.36 -14.52
CA LEU A 8 3.45 7.97 -15.91
C LEU A 8 4.79 7.64 -16.58
N TYR A 9 4.88 6.45 -17.14
CA TYR A 9 6.04 6.03 -17.90
C TYR A 9 5.78 6.18 -19.40
N ASP A 10 6.64 6.92 -20.09
CA ASP A 10 6.61 7.10 -21.54
C ASP A 10 7.75 6.28 -22.16
N ASN A 11 7.40 5.24 -22.91
CA ASN A 11 8.39 4.39 -23.59
C ASN A 11 8.67 4.83 -25.03
N GLY A 12 8.17 6.00 -25.44
CA GLY A 12 8.33 6.53 -26.78
C GLY A 12 7.19 6.19 -27.73
N SER A 13 6.41 5.13 -27.48
CA SER A 13 5.28 4.72 -28.30
C SER A 13 3.96 4.69 -27.55
N SER A 14 4.00 4.56 -26.23
CA SER A 14 2.80 4.54 -25.37
C SER A 14 3.15 5.03 -23.97
N ASN A 15 2.11 5.37 -23.21
CA ASN A 15 2.22 5.78 -21.82
C ASN A 15 1.54 4.75 -20.92
N THR A 16 2.17 4.43 -19.79
CA THR A 16 1.65 3.48 -18.83
C THR A 16 1.77 4.06 -17.42
N LEU A 17 0.71 3.95 -16.63
CA LEU A 17 0.74 4.35 -15.23
C LEU A 17 1.49 3.31 -14.40
N GLY A 18 2.17 3.79 -13.36
CA GLY A 18 2.89 2.95 -12.42
C GLY A 18 3.05 3.62 -11.07
N VAL A 19 3.78 2.95 -10.20
CA VAL A 19 4.09 3.43 -8.85
C VAL A 19 5.60 3.40 -8.65
N TYR A 20 6.17 4.53 -8.28
CA TYR A 20 7.59 4.67 -7.97
C TYR A 20 7.89 3.96 -6.65
N LEU A 21 8.87 3.08 -6.64
CA LEU A 21 9.21 2.32 -5.44
C LEU A 21 10.51 2.79 -4.79
N LYS A 22 11.59 2.86 -5.55
CA LYS A 22 12.86 3.38 -5.01
C LYS A 22 13.83 3.78 -6.10
N GLU A 23 14.78 4.63 -5.74
CA GLU A 23 15.91 4.97 -6.59
C GLU A 23 16.86 3.76 -6.68
N ILE A 24 17.31 3.43 -7.91
CA ILE A 24 18.33 2.42 -8.15
C ILE A 24 19.67 3.09 -8.40
N SER A 25 19.68 4.15 -9.22
CA SER A 25 20.84 4.97 -9.51
C SER A 25 20.39 6.40 -9.77
N SER A 26 21.32 7.31 -10.10
CA SER A 26 20.98 8.69 -10.43
C SER A 26 20.06 8.82 -11.65
N HIS A 27 19.99 7.79 -12.50
CA HIS A 27 19.22 7.81 -13.75
C HIS A 27 18.17 6.71 -13.85
N GLU A 28 18.03 5.86 -12.82
CA GLU A 28 17.15 4.70 -12.86
C GLU A 28 16.36 4.54 -11.57
N ALA A 29 15.14 4.04 -11.71
CA ALA A 29 14.26 3.78 -10.58
C ALA A 29 13.56 2.43 -10.71
N LEU A 30 13.24 1.82 -9.59
CA LEU A 30 12.39 0.63 -9.54
C LEU A 30 10.93 1.09 -9.52
N VAL A 31 10.15 0.59 -10.48
CA VAL A 31 8.75 0.98 -10.69
C VAL A 31 7.89 -0.27 -10.87
N LYS A 32 6.69 -0.24 -10.33
CA LYS A 32 5.66 -1.25 -10.61
C LYS A 32 4.64 -0.63 -11.57
N LEU A 33 4.67 -1.05 -12.83
CA LEU A 33 3.68 -0.62 -13.82
C LEU A 33 2.37 -1.36 -13.62
N ASP A 34 1.25 -0.69 -13.90
CA ASP A 34 -0.09 -1.26 -13.69
C ASP A 34 -0.34 -2.49 -14.57
N ASP A 35 0.22 -2.51 -15.77
CA ASP A 35 0.03 -3.58 -16.74
C ASP A 35 1.10 -4.68 -16.69
N ASN A 36 2.01 -4.62 -15.72
CA ASN A 36 3.09 -5.60 -15.60
C ASN A 36 3.09 -6.19 -14.19
N PRO A 37 2.98 -7.53 -14.04
CA PRO A 37 2.99 -8.16 -12.72
C PRO A 37 4.34 -8.07 -12.01
N VAL A 38 5.43 -7.77 -12.73
CA VAL A 38 6.79 -7.72 -12.20
C VAL A 38 7.26 -6.27 -12.09
N LYS A 39 7.97 -5.95 -10.99
CA LYS A 39 8.65 -4.66 -10.86
C LYS A 39 9.77 -4.57 -11.88
N VAL A 40 9.97 -3.38 -12.45
CA VAL A 40 10.98 -3.14 -13.49
C VAL A 40 11.83 -1.94 -13.14
N VAL A 41 13.08 -1.94 -13.64
CA VAL A 41 13.98 -0.79 -13.53
C VAL A 41 13.80 0.05 -14.79
N LEU A 42 13.47 1.33 -14.62
CA LEU A 42 13.18 2.25 -15.71
C LEU A 42 14.02 3.51 -15.61
N PRO A 43 14.34 4.15 -16.76
CA PRO A 43 15.00 5.45 -16.76
C PRO A 43 14.11 6.51 -16.11
N THR A 44 14.65 7.25 -15.13
CA THR A 44 13.91 8.31 -14.46
C THR A 44 13.47 9.43 -15.39
N ASP A 45 14.24 9.70 -16.45
CA ASP A 45 13.89 10.74 -17.42
C ASP A 45 12.59 10.46 -18.17
N ASN A 46 12.16 9.19 -18.22
CA ASN A 46 10.93 8.77 -18.88
C ASN A 46 9.74 8.70 -17.93
N LEU A 47 9.92 9.10 -16.69
CA LEU A 47 8.87 9.09 -15.68
C LEU A 47 8.37 10.52 -15.42
N THR A 48 7.05 10.67 -15.39
CA THR A 48 6.40 11.93 -15.04
C THR A 48 5.60 11.72 -13.74
N PHE A 49 5.84 12.57 -12.76
CA PHE A 49 5.08 12.57 -11.50
C PHE A 49 3.62 12.95 -11.76
N ILE A 50 2.70 12.18 -11.18
CA ILE A 50 1.25 12.42 -11.27
C ILE A 50 0.71 12.91 -9.92
N LYS A 51 0.91 12.12 -8.86
CA LYS A 51 0.48 12.48 -7.50
C LYS A 51 1.21 11.64 -6.45
N ASN A 52 1.28 12.16 -5.24
CA ASN A 52 1.83 11.43 -4.10
C ASN A 52 0.78 10.47 -3.49
N MET A 53 1.04 9.98 -2.27
CA MET A 53 0.15 9.05 -1.58
C MET A 53 -1.05 9.70 -0.88
N ASP A 54 -1.13 11.03 -0.82
CA ASP A 54 -2.19 11.71 -0.05
C ASP A 54 -3.59 11.39 -0.57
N ASN A 55 -3.69 11.08 -1.86
CA ASN A 55 -4.95 10.78 -2.51
C ASN A 55 -4.77 9.61 -3.48
N MET A 56 -4.35 8.46 -2.95
CA MET A 56 -4.02 7.28 -3.76
C MET A 56 -5.24 6.77 -4.53
N ASP A 57 -5.01 6.31 -5.77
CA ASP A 57 -5.95 5.44 -6.45
C ASP A 57 -5.78 3.99 -5.95
N LEU A 58 -6.69 3.10 -6.34
CA LEU A 58 -6.68 1.72 -5.87
C LEU A 58 -5.41 0.97 -6.29
N ALA A 59 -4.98 1.11 -7.53
CA ALA A 59 -3.78 0.45 -8.02
C ALA A 59 -2.53 0.92 -7.26
N GLN A 60 -2.41 2.22 -7.04
CA GLN A 60 -1.33 2.81 -6.26
C GLN A 60 -1.34 2.26 -4.83
N ALA A 61 -2.49 2.23 -4.18
CA ALA A 61 -2.63 1.76 -2.80
C ALA A 61 -2.25 0.29 -2.65
N LEU A 62 -2.67 -0.57 -3.56
CA LEU A 62 -2.34 -1.99 -3.52
C LEU A 62 -0.84 -2.25 -3.71
N VAL A 63 -0.19 -1.54 -4.61
CA VAL A 63 1.26 -1.64 -4.81
C VAL A 63 2.01 -1.18 -3.57
N VAL A 64 1.61 -0.06 -2.99
CA VAL A 64 2.20 0.47 -1.76
C VAL A 64 2.04 -0.52 -0.61
N ALA A 65 0.84 -1.05 -0.42
CA ALA A 65 0.56 -2.03 0.64
C ALA A 65 1.39 -3.30 0.49
N ASP A 66 1.48 -3.85 -0.72
CA ASP A 66 2.27 -5.04 -1.00
C ASP A 66 3.76 -4.79 -0.71
N TYR A 67 4.30 -3.67 -1.14
CA TYR A 67 5.69 -3.33 -0.93
C TYR A 67 6.02 -3.16 0.56
N ILE A 68 5.19 -2.43 1.30
CA ILE A 68 5.36 -2.25 2.75
C ILE A 68 5.28 -3.58 3.47
N ALA A 69 4.31 -4.43 3.12
CA ALA A 69 4.17 -5.74 3.74
C ALA A 69 5.42 -6.60 3.55
N LYS A 70 6.00 -6.61 2.35
CA LYS A 70 7.20 -7.38 2.05
C LYS A 70 8.47 -6.83 2.69
N GLU A 71 8.59 -5.52 2.79
CA GLU A 71 9.80 -4.89 3.32
C GLU A 71 9.81 -4.78 4.85
N GLN A 72 8.64 -4.63 5.48
CA GLN A 72 8.56 -4.29 6.91
C GLN A 72 7.84 -5.34 7.76
N TYR A 73 7.10 -6.25 7.14
CA TYR A 73 6.31 -7.26 7.83
C TYR A 73 6.59 -8.65 7.26
N ASP A 74 5.66 -9.57 7.48
CA ASP A 74 5.79 -10.98 7.06
C ASP A 74 5.46 -11.21 5.56
N GLY A 75 5.33 -10.17 4.79
CA GLY A 75 4.95 -10.23 3.38
C GLY A 75 3.44 -10.22 3.16
N HIS A 76 2.66 -10.08 4.23
CA HIS A 76 1.20 -10.16 4.17
C HIS A 76 0.52 -8.91 4.74
N TYR A 77 -0.74 -8.74 4.36
CA TYR A 77 -1.66 -7.81 4.98
C TYR A 77 -3.03 -8.47 5.07
N THR A 78 -3.89 -7.93 5.92
CA THR A 78 -5.25 -8.44 6.12
C THR A 78 -6.24 -7.36 5.70
N LEU A 79 -7.15 -7.71 4.80
CA LEU A 79 -8.18 -6.80 4.27
C LEU A 79 -9.54 -7.48 4.39
N PHE A 80 -10.49 -6.78 5.01
CA PHE A 80 -11.88 -7.22 5.07
C PHE A 80 -12.78 -6.21 4.37
N GLY A 81 -13.70 -6.72 3.56
CA GLY A 81 -14.75 -5.92 2.92
C GLY A 81 -16.08 -6.14 3.60
N PHE A 82 -16.77 -5.04 3.89
CA PHE A 82 -18.12 -5.02 4.46
C PHE A 82 -19.01 -4.11 3.62
N SER A 83 -20.31 -4.24 3.79
CA SER A 83 -21.25 -3.31 3.13
C SER A 83 -21.08 -1.85 3.57
N THR A 84 -20.50 -1.64 4.74
CA THR A 84 -20.27 -0.31 5.34
C THR A 84 -18.87 0.25 5.10
N GLY A 85 -17.97 -0.52 4.47
CA GLY A 85 -16.61 -0.10 4.21
C GLY A 85 -15.61 -1.23 4.26
N TYR A 86 -14.34 -0.85 4.43
CA TYR A 86 -13.22 -1.80 4.41
C TYR A 86 -12.35 -1.60 5.64
N ARG A 87 -11.78 -2.71 6.12
CA ARG A 87 -10.82 -2.69 7.22
C ARG A 87 -9.50 -3.31 6.78
N PHE A 88 -8.40 -2.73 7.22
CA PHE A 88 -7.07 -3.12 6.76
C PHE A 88 -6.06 -3.06 7.91
N CYS A 89 -5.13 -4.03 7.94
CA CYS A 89 -3.91 -3.93 8.75
C CYS A 89 -2.77 -4.68 8.08
N PHE A 90 -1.54 -4.31 8.40
CA PHE A 90 -0.37 -5.03 7.95
C PHE A 90 -0.15 -6.28 8.81
N GLY A 91 0.40 -7.34 8.18
CA GLY A 91 0.63 -8.61 8.82
C GLY A 91 -0.54 -9.58 8.69
N THR A 92 -0.34 -10.81 9.18
CA THR A 92 -1.36 -11.86 9.13
C THR A 92 -2.12 -11.90 10.45
N LEU A 93 -3.43 -11.69 10.39
CA LEU A 93 -4.30 -11.79 11.55
C LEU A 93 -4.82 -13.23 11.66
N ASP A 94 -4.19 -14.03 12.51
CA ASP A 94 -4.49 -15.48 12.67
C ASP A 94 -5.84 -15.73 13.32
N LYS A 95 -6.24 -14.85 14.23
CA LYS A 95 -7.52 -14.97 14.94
C LYS A 95 -8.38 -13.76 14.64
N VAL A 96 -9.48 -14.00 13.95
CA VAL A 96 -10.45 -12.96 13.62
C VAL A 96 -11.57 -13.02 14.65
N SER A 97 -11.76 -11.93 15.37
CA SER A 97 -12.86 -11.77 16.31
C SER A 97 -13.55 -10.44 16.07
N TYR A 98 -14.72 -10.26 16.69
CA TYR A 98 -15.40 -8.97 16.67
C TYR A 98 -14.50 -7.83 17.16
N HIS A 99 -13.73 -8.09 18.22
CA HIS A 99 -12.85 -7.08 18.83
C HIS A 99 -11.67 -6.74 17.90
N THR A 100 -10.97 -7.73 17.37
CA THR A 100 -9.83 -7.49 16.49
C THR A 100 -10.26 -6.77 15.23
N THR A 101 -11.38 -7.18 14.62
CA THR A 101 -11.90 -6.54 13.40
C THR A 101 -12.22 -5.07 13.65
N ASN A 102 -12.85 -4.73 14.77
CA ASN A 102 -13.22 -3.35 15.07
C ASN A 102 -12.03 -2.45 15.41
N LEU A 103 -10.87 -3.00 15.70
CA LEU A 103 -9.64 -2.24 15.93
C LEU A 103 -8.85 -1.95 14.67
N MET A 104 -9.17 -2.64 13.58
CA MET A 104 -8.51 -2.40 12.29
C MET A 104 -8.96 -1.05 11.69
N PRO A 105 -8.04 -0.28 11.09
CA PRO A 105 -8.41 0.95 10.38
C PRO A 105 -9.54 0.75 9.40
N LEU A 106 -10.52 1.64 9.43
CA LEU A 106 -11.72 1.62 8.62
C LEU A 106 -11.66 2.72 7.57
N GLY A 107 -11.95 2.38 6.32
CA GLY A 107 -12.11 3.33 5.23
C GLY A 107 -13.38 3.03 4.45
N LYS A 108 -13.93 4.03 3.79
CA LYS A 108 -15.09 3.85 2.87
C LYS A 108 -14.67 3.11 1.61
N THR A 109 -13.39 3.23 1.24
CA THR A 109 -12.78 2.54 0.11
C THR A 109 -11.57 1.76 0.61
N ILE A 110 -11.08 0.83 -0.23
CA ILE A 110 -9.88 0.06 0.08
C ILE A 110 -8.67 0.99 0.24
N GLU A 111 -8.50 1.94 -0.67
CA GLU A 111 -7.40 2.89 -0.63
C GLU A 111 -7.42 3.79 0.60
N GLU A 112 -8.60 4.19 1.08
CA GLU A 112 -8.73 4.94 2.34
C GLU A 112 -8.30 4.10 3.54
N ALA A 113 -8.72 2.84 3.60
CA ALA A 113 -8.34 1.92 4.69
C ALA A 113 -6.82 1.68 4.71
N ILE A 114 -6.22 1.48 3.54
CA ILE A 114 -4.77 1.31 3.42
C ILE A 114 -4.04 2.58 3.86
N LYS A 115 -4.47 3.76 3.38
CA LYS A 115 -3.86 5.04 3.75
C LYS A 115 -3.90 5.26 5.25
N LYS A 116 -5.03 4.95 5.87
CA LYS A 116 -5.20 5.08 7.32
C LYS A 116 -4.27 4.15 8.09
N ALA A 117 -4.12 2.89 7.65
CA ALA A 117 -3.20 1.95 8.27
C ALA A 117 -1.74 2.42 8.16
N ILE A 118 -1.36 3.02 7.03
CA ILE A 118 -0.02 3.57 6.83
C ILE A 118 0.21 4.76 7.76
N ASP A 119 -0.70 5.70 7.81
CA ASP A 119 -0.57 6.93 8.59
C ASP A 119 -0.57 6.66 10.09
N GLU A 120 -1.41 5.73 10.55
CA GLU A 120 -1.54 5.36 11.96
C GLU A 120 -0.55 4.25 12.35
N LYS A 121 0.18 3.68 11.41
CA LYS A 121 1.14 2.58 11.62
C LYS A 121 0.50 1.38 12.32
N VAL A 122 -0.67 0.97 11.83
CA VAL A 122 -1.41 -0.14 12.43
C VAL A 122 -1.06 -1.47 11.75
N ASP A 123 -0.52 -2.38 12.55
CA ASP A 123 -0.23 -3.75 12.16
C ASP A 123 -0.91 -4.73 13.12
N VAL A 124 -0.74 -6.03 12.86
CA VAL A 124 -1.34 -7.09 13.68
C VAL A 124 -0.90 -6.99 15.14
N ASP A 125 0.37 -6.68 15.40
CA ASP A 125 0.88 -6.59 16.78
C ASP A 125 0.22 -5.46 17.54
N VAL A 126 0.01 -4.31 16.89
CA VAL A 126 -0.71 -3.17 17.47
C VAL A 126 -2.14 -3.57 17.81
N ILE A 127 -2.83 -4.25 16.91
CA ILE A 127 -4.23 -4.68 17.13
C ILE A 127 -4.33 -5.66 18.29
N LEU A 128 -3.44 -6.66 18.34
CA LEU A 128 -3.45 -7.66 19.41
C LEU A 128 -3.13 -7.02 20.76
N ASP A 129 -2.22 -6.06 20.81
CA ASP A 129 -1.91 -5.31 22.03
C ASP A 129 -3.11 -4.47 22.50
N MET A 130 -3.80 -3.81 21.58
CA MET A 130 -5.00 -3.04 21.88
C MET A 130 -6.12 -3.94 22.41
N GLU A 131 -6.34 -5.12 21.79
CA GLU A 131 -7.33 -6.09 22.25
C GLU A 131 -6.99 -6.57 23.65
N ASP A 132 -5.75 -6.92 23.90
CA ASP A 132 -5.30 -7.38 25.22
C ASP A 132 -5.60 -6.35 26.32
N LYS A 133 -5.36 -5.07 26.04
CA LYS A 133 -5.66 -3.97 26.97
C LYS A 133 -7.17 -3.81 27.21
N MET A 134 -7.99 -4.04 26.20
CA MET A 134 -9.45 -3.95 26.31
C MET A 134 -10.04 -5.07 27.17
N LEU A 135 -9.42 -6.25 27.17
CA LEU A 135 -9.91 -7.45 27.86
C LEU A 135 -9.42 -7.59 29.29
N ARG A 136 -8.56 -6.67 29.74
CA ARG A 136 -8.03 -6.67 31.10
C ARG A 136 -8.96 -6.02 32.13
#